data_9ca9f5b9915b5e21c7f43f74218b37dc
#
_entry.id   9ca9f5b9915b5e21c7f43f74218b37dc
#
_cell.length_a   1.000
_cell.length_b   1.000
_cell.length_c   1.000
_cell.angle_alpha   90.00
_cell.angle_beta   90.00
_cell.angle_gamma   90.00
#
_symmetry.space_group_name_H-M   'P 1'
#
loop_
_entity.id
_entity.type
_entity.pdbx_description
1 polymer ?
#
loop_
_entity_poly.entity_id
_entity_poly.type
_entity_poly.pdbx_seq_one_letter_code
_entity_poly.pdbx_strand_id
1 'polypeptide(L)'
;MSILKQQLAYDFNCHPEDFDKEENVITLPALNEKRRIFSKETFFLQMATLGNNTVISANQKLHPWLAEWVKGKTGFWLFEQHNYFELNEKLREFGYKLNLTHHMFLPVPELVPVEQDFEYKFIETAEIMKYYGREEFPNAICSEFKPERPDVLAVVAIEGEKIMGMAGCSADSPELWQIGIDVLPDYRKRGIGTALVKLLRNETFRRGAIPYYGSSLSNLRSWKIALASGFKPAWVECETSRIEKNKFEK
;
A
#
# COMPACT_ATOMS: atom_id res chain seq x y z
N MET A 1 -17.05 -11.36 9.18
CA MET A 1 -15.57 -11.18 9.17
C MET A 1 -15.25 -10.03 8.23
N SER A 2 -14.42 -9.09 8.63
CA SER A 2 -14.03 -7.98 7.75
C SER A 2 -13.12 -8.50 6.63
N ILE A 3 -13.38 -8.14 5.37
CA ILE A 3 -12.55 -8.53 4.23
C ILE A 3 -11.10 -8.08 4.39
N LEU A 4 -10.88 -6.94 5.06
CA LEU A 4 -9.54 -6.46 5.40
C LEU A 4 -8.79 -7.45 6.29
N LYS A 5 -9.40 -7.91 7.39
CA LYS A 5 -8.74 -8.84 8.31
C LYS A 5 -8.43 -10.18 7.62
N GLN A 6 -9.33 -10.63 6.74
CA GLN A 6 -9.08 -11.84 5.95
C GLN A 6 -7.90 -11.64 5.01
N GLN A 7 -7.79 -10.49 4.32
CA GLN A 7 -6.66 -10.20 3.46
C GLN A 7 -5.36 -10.10 4.25
N LEU A 8 -5.35 -9.36 5.35
CA LEU A 8 -4.17 -9.24 6.20
C LEU A 8 -3.76 -10.58 6.81
N ALA A 9 -4.71 -11.47 7.10
CA ALA A 9 -4.40 -12.82 7.57
C ALA A 9 -3.63 -13.63 6.51
N TYR A 10 -3.97 -13.48 5.22
CA TYR A 10 -3.18 -14.07 4.14
C TYR A 10 -1.79 -13.43 4.01
N ASP A 11 -1.70 -12.11 4.14
CA ASP A 11 -0.45 -11.37 4.01
C ASP A 11 0.53 -11.70 5.15
N PHE A 12 0.02 -11.84 6.38
CA PHE A 12 0.81 -12.01 7.60
C PHE A 12 0.89 -13.46 8.09
N ASN A 13 0.29 -14.41 7.36
CA ASN A 13 0.20 -15.82 7.73
C ASN A 13 -0.29 -16.00 9.17
N CYS A 14 -1.47 -15.48 9.45
CA CYS A 14 -2.12 -15.50 10.76
C CYS A 14 -3.62 -15.80 10.63
N HIS A 15 -4.35 -15.78 11.74
CA HIS A 15 -5.80 -15.82 11.73
C HIS A 15 -6.37 -14.39 11.71
N PRO A 16 -7.52 -14.12 11.08
CA PRO A 16 -8.15 -12.79 11.08
C PRO A 16 -8.39 -12.24 12.48
N GLU A 17 -8.70 -13.11 13.44
CA GLU A 17 -8.93 -12.79 14.85
C GLU A 17 -7.65 -12.35 15.59
N ASP A 18 -6.48 -12.63 15.04
CA ASP A 18 -5.21 -12.18 15.62
C ASP A 18 -5.10 -10.65 15.65
N PHE A 19 -5.82 -9.96 14.77
CA PHE A 19 -5.92 -8.50 14.78
C PHE A 19 -6.89 -7.93 15.84
N ASP A 20 -7.61 -8.79 16.57
CA ASP A 20 -8.53 -8.41 17.65
C ASP A 20 -7.95 -8.69 19.04
N LYS A 21 -6.79 -9.32 19.12
CA LYS A 21 -6.13 -9.64 20.39
C LYS A 21 -5.64 -8.37 21.10
N GLU A 22 -5.50 -8.46 22.40
CA GLU A 22 -4.88 -7.39 23.21
C GLU A 22 -3.35 -7.45 23.09
N GLU A 23 -2.78 -8.66 22.99
CA GLU A 23 -1.34 -8.87 22.86
C GLU A 23 -0.89 -8.79 21.40
N ASN A 24 0.36 -8.37 21.21
CA ASN A 24 1.02 -8.43 19.92
C ASN A 24 1.23 -9.89 19.47
N VAL A 25 1.05 -10.16 18.21
CA VAL A 25 1.14 -11.51 17.62
C VAL A 25 2.37 -11.62 16.73
N ILE A 26 3.16 -12.66 16.92
CA ILE A 26 4.33 -12.94 16.09
C ILE A 26 4.06 -14.22 15.28
N THR A 27 4.22 -14.15 13.95
CA THR A 27 3.99 -15.25 13.01
C THR A 27 5.22 -15.51 12.13
N LEU A 28 5.25 -16.67 11.50
CA LEU A 28 6.22 -16.98 10.47
C LEU A 28 5.72 -16.49 9.11
N PRO A 29 6.60 -15.93 8.24
CA PRO A 29 6.18 -15.52 6.91
C PRO A 29 5.88 -16.72 6.02
N ALA A 30 4.88 -16.60 5.15
CA ALA A 30 4.53 -17.60 4.16
C ALA A 30 4.10 -16.96 2.83
N LEU A 31 4.33 -17.68 1.73
CA LEU A 31 3.88 -17.28 0.40
C LEU A 31 2.46 -17.79 0.15
N ASN A 32 1.49 -17.24 0.87
CA ASN A 32 0.08 -17.56 0.65
C ASN A 32 -0.34 -17.08 -0.75
N GLU A 33 -1.06 -17.91 -1.50
CA GLU A 33 -1.51 -17.59 -2.87
C GLU A 33 -2.48 -16.39 -2.93
N LYS A 34 -3.21 -16.15 -1.85
CA LYS A 34 -4.18 -15.05 -1.74
C LYS A 34 -3.60 -13.76 -1.13
N ARG A 35 -2.30 -13.76 -0.79
CA ARG A 35 -1.65 -12.55 -0.27
C ARG A 35 -1.58 -11.44 -1.31
N ARG A 36 -1.43 -10.20 -0.88
CA ARG A 36 -1.02 -9.10 -1.78
C ARG A 36 0.42 -9.37 -2.25
N ILE A 37 0.67 -9.19 -3.56
CA ILE A 37 1.95 -9.55 -4.17
C ILE A 37 2.81 -8.30 -4.35
N PHE A 38 3.65 -8.00 -3.39
CA PHE A 38 4.66 -6.94 -3.48
C PHE A 38 6.06 -7.49 -3.81
N SER A 39 6.30 -8.76 -3.51
CA SER A 39 7.56 -9.45 -3.73
C SER A 39 7.32 -10.92 -4.08
N LYS A 40 8.25 -11.51 -4.84
CA LYS A 40 8.29 -12.96 -5.11
C LYS A 40 8.75 -13.76 -3.88
N GLU A 41 9.47 -13.11 -2.96
CA GLU A 41 9.95 -13.69 -1.70
C GLU A 41 9.13 -13.13 -0.53
N THR A 42 9.19 -13.82 0.60
CA THR A 42 8.67 -13.30 1.86
C THR A 42 9.56 -12.15 2.36
N PHE A 43 8.96 -11.17 3.03
CA PHE A 43 9.74 -10.18 3.77
C PHE A 43 10.48 -10.82 4.95
N PHE A 44 11.64 -10.30 5.28
CA PHE A 44 12.37 -10.75 6.48
C PHE A 44 11.61 -10.39 7.76
N LEU A 45 10.95 -9.22 7.76
CA LEU A 45 9.94 -8.81 8.71
C LEU A 45 8.95 -7.89 8.01
N GLN A 46 7.68 -8.04 8.34
CA GLN A 46 6.60 -7.09 8.07
C GLN A 46 5.70 -6.99 9.30
N MET A 47 5.10 -5.84 9.51
CA MET A 47 4.20 -5.63 10.63
C MET A 47 3.03 -4.73 10.26
N ALA A 48 1.85 -5.01 10.84
CA ALA A 48 0.65 -4.20 10.63
C ALA A 48 -0.15 -4.05 11.93
N THR A 49 -0.82 -2.90 12.06
CA THR A 49 -1.76 -2.63 13.15
C THR A 49 -3.07 -2.05 12.62
N LEU A 50 -4.17 -2.45 13.23
CA LEU A 50 -5.50 -1.86 13.05
C LEU A 50 -5.84 -0.85 14.16
N GLY A 51 -4.86 -0.52 15.03
CA GLY A 51 -5.00 0.47 16.10
C GLY A 51 -4.97 -0.10 17.52
N ASN A 52 -5.04 -1.43 17.70
CA ASN A 52 -4.92 -2.08 19.01
C ASN A 52 -3.54 -2.75 19.17
N ASN A 53 -3.46 -4.00 18.77
CA ASN A 53 -2.22 -4.77 18.73
C ASN A 53 -1.49 -4.60 17.40
N THR A 54 -0.33 -5.21 17.31
CA THR A 54 0.42 -5.38 16.05
C THR A 54 0.61 -6.86 15.76
N VAL A 55 0.33 -7.26 14.52
CA VAL A 55 0.72 -8.56 13.99
C VAL A 55 2.05 -8.39 13.25
N ILE A 56 3.04 -9.20 13.63
CA ILE A 56 4.41 -9.16 13.12
C ILE A 56 4.72 -10.51 12.47
N SER A 57 4.85 -10.52 11.16
CA SER A 57 5.32 -11.70 10.44
C SER A 57 6.83 -11.56 10.21
N ALA A 58 7.64 -12.45 10.79
CA ALA A 58 9.08 -12.31 10.82
C ALA A 58 9.82 -13.64 10.64
N ASN A 59 11.02 -13.56 10.06
CA ASN A 59 11.93 -14.70 9.98
C ASN A 59 12.18 -15.30 11.38
N GLN A 60 12.19 -16.62 11.48
CA GLN A 60 12.33 -17.35 12.73
C GLN A 60 13.55 -16.92 13.59
N LYS A 61 14.60 -16.45 12.96
CA LYS A 61 15.80 -15.94 13.66
C LYS A 61 15.54 -14.73 14.53
N LEU A 62 14.50 -13.95 14.23
CA LEU A 62 14.12 -12.78 15.02
C LEU A 62 13.18 -13.12 16.18
N HIS A 63 12.49 -14.26 16.16
CA HIS A 63 11.44 -14.58 17.12
C HIS A 63 11.86 -14.49 18.60
N PRO A 64 13.02 -15.01 19.02
CA PRO A 64 13.44 -14.91 20.44
C PRO A 64 13.58 -13.46 20.90
N TRP A 65 14.15 -12.60 20.06
CA TRP A 65 14.29 -11.18 20.38
C TRP A 65 12.96 -10.44 20.33
N LEU A 66 12.13 -10.70 19.32
CA LEU A 66 10.81 -10.07 19.18
C LEU A 66 9.90 -10.41 20.35
N ALA A 67 9.92 -11.66 20.84
CA ALA A 67 9.12 -12.07 21.98
C ALA A 67 9.42 -11.27 23.27
N GLU A 68 10.69 -10.89 23.48
CA GLU A 68 11.07 -10.00 24.57
C GLU A 68 10.76 -8.52 24.25
N TRP A 69 11.02 -8.09 23.01
CA TRP A 69 10.86 -6.70 22.60
C TRP A 69 9.40 -6.21 22.67
N VAL A 70 8.42 -7.08 22.36
CA VAL A 70 7.00 -6.70 22.41
C VAL A 70 6.38 -6.75 23.80
N LYS A 71 7.06 -7.31 24.81
CA LYS A 71 6.52 -7.43 26.18
C LYS A 71 6.19 -6.08 26.78
N GLY A 72 4.96 -5.94 27.25
CA GLY A 72 4.47 -4.72 27.90
C GLY A 72 4.32 -3.52 26.98
N LYS A 73 4.50 -3.69 25.65
CA LYS A 73 4.31 -2.62 24.66
C LYS A 73 2.92 -2.74 24.04
N THR A 74 2.15 -1.67 24.07
CA THR A 74 0.89 -1.56 23.31
C THR A 74 1.20 -1.54 21.82
N GLY A 75 0.45 -2.31 21.02
CA GLY A 75 0.79 -2.62 19.64
C GLY A 75 1.01 -1.42 18.74
N PHE A 76 0.11 -0.42 18.76
CA PHE A 76 0.27 0.75 17.89
C PHE A 76 1.53 1.59 18.23
N TRP A 77 2.03 1.56 19.48
CA TRP A 77 3.27 2.22 19.84
C TRP A 77 4.52 1.59 19.22
N LEU A 78 4.42 0.36 18.72
CA LEU A 78 5.53 -0.28 18.00
C LEU A 78 5.90 0.47 16.70
N PHE A 79 5.00 1.33 16.21
CA PHE A 79 5.23 2.18 15.03
C PHE A 79 5.84 3.55 15.37
N GLU A 80 6.11 3.82 16.67
CA GLU A 80 6.73 5.07 17.09
C GLU A 80 8.25 5.05 16.94
N GLN A 81 8.83 6.24 16.76
CA GLN A 81 10.21 6.42 16.36
C GLN A 81 11.21 5.67 17.24
N HIS A 82 11.04 5.67 18.57
CA HIS A 82 11.97 5.00 19.50
C HIS A 82 11.96 3.47 19.30
N ASN A 83 10.78 2.87 19.11
CA ASN A 83 10.66 1.44 18.84
C ASN A 83 11.18 1.08 17.44
N TYR A 84 10.97 1.95 16.45
CA TYR A 84 11.58 1.78 15.13
C TYR A 84 13.08 1.82 15.15
N PHE A 85 13.68 2.67 15.97
CA PHE A 85 15.12 2.70 16.15
C PHE A 85 15.65 1.37 16.70
N GLU A 86 15.10 0.87 17.81
CA GLU A 86 15.46 -0.42 18.41
C GLU A 86 15.33 -1.57 17.39
N LEU A 87 14.19 -1.64 16.69
CA LEU A 87 13.94 -2.67 15.69
C LEU A 87 14.93 -2.58 14.52
N ASN A 88 15.22 -1.38 14.05
CA ASN A 88 16.15 -1.17 12.93
C ASN A 88 17.59 -1.56 13.30
N GLU A 89 18.05 -1.26 14.52
CA GLU A 89 19.36 -1.72 15.00
C GLU A 89 19.41 -3.26 15.01
N LYS A 90 18.36 -3.92 15.48
CA LYS A 90 18.29 -5.39 15.46
C LYS A 90 18.26 -5.96 14.04
N LEU A 91 17.52 -5.35 13.12
CA LEU A 91 17.46 -5.79 11.72
C LEU A 91 18.80 -5.67 11.00
N ARG A 92 19.61 -4.66 11.34
CA ARG A 92 20.97 -4.45 10.79
C ARG A 92 21.90 -5.63 11.05
N GLU A 93 21.77 -6.31 12.20
CA GLU A 93 22.54 -7.52 12.49
C GLU A 93 22.34 -8.63 11.44
N PHE A 94 21.19 -8.61 10.75
CA PHE A 94 20.81 -9.57 9.70
C PHE A 94 20.94 -8.99 8.28
N GLY A 95 21.41 -7.73 8.14
CA GLY A 95 21.55 -7.08 6.85
C GLY A 95 20.25 -6.48 6.29
N TYR A 96 19.29 -6.17 7.15
CA TYR A 96 17.99 -5.59 6.77
C TYR A 96 17.76 -4.23 7.45
N LYS A 97 16.83 -3.47 6.89
CA LYS A 97 16.33 -2.21 7.43
C LYS A 97 14.82 -2.13 7.23
N LEU A 98 14.14 -1.33 8.04
CA LEU A 98 12.75 -0.96 7.79
C LEU A 98 12.63 -0.05 6.57
N ASN A 99 11.61 -0.26 5.79
CA ASN A 99 11.16 0.65 4.75
C ASN A 99 10.28 1.77 5.33
N LEU A 100 9.68 2.57 4.45
CA LEU A 100 8.74 3.60 4.85
C LEU A 100 7.49 2.96 5.46
N THR A 101 7.00 3.58 6.52
CA THR A 101 5.69 3.26 7.06
C THR A 101 4.61 3.84 6.16
N HIS A 102 3.61 3.04 5.86
CA HIS A 102 2.46 3.44 5.08
C HIS A 102 1.19 3.47 5.93
N HIS A 103 0.46 4.56 5.82
CA HIS A 103 -0.94 4.63 6.22
C HIS A 103 -1.78 4.14 5.05
N MET A 104 -2.62 3.17 5.32
CA MET A 104 -3.46 2.50 4.35
C MET A 104 -4.90 2.87 4.58
N PHE A 105 -5.62 3.09 3.51
CA PHE A 105 -6.97 3.61 3.51
C PHE A 105 -7.90 2.66 2.76
N LEU A 106 -9.09 2.43 3.32
CA LEU A 106 -10.19 1.75 2.64
C LEU A 106 -11.29 2.75 2.30
N PRO A 107 -12.02 2.51 1.22
CA PRO A 107 -13.13 3.37 0.83
C PRO A 107 -14.34 3.17 1.74
N VAL A 108 -15.16 4.22 1.86
CA VAL A 108 -16.53 4.04 2.33
C VAL A 108 -17.32 3.22 1.30
N PRO A 109 -18.33 2.42 1.71
CA PRO A 109 -19.04 1.52 0.78
C PRO A 109 -19.79 2.25 -0.35
N GLU A 110 -20.26 3.46 -0.08
CA GLU A 110 -21.09 4.23 -1.01
C GLU A 110 -20.24 4.82 -2.14
N LEU A 111 -20.79 4.86 -3.37
CA LEU A 111 -20.18 5.58 -4.47
C LEU A 111 -20.09 7.08 -4.14
N VAL A 112 -19.00 7.72 -4.52
CA VAL A 112 -18.80 9.15 -4.29
C VAL A 112 -19.10 9.95 -5.56
N PRO A 113 -19.77 11.11 -5.45
CA PRO A 113 -20.02 11.98 -6.60
C PRO A 113 -18.70 12.52 -7.15
N VAL A 114 -18.63 12.60 -8.48
CA VAL A 114 -17.49 13.15 -9.21
C VAL A 114 -17.97 14.36 -10.00
N GLU A 115 -17.36 15.49 -9.77
CA GLU A 115 -17.53 16.68 -10.62
C GLU A 115 -16.77 16.43 -11.94
N GLN A 116 -17.43 16.65 -13.08
CA GLN A 116 -16.86 16.40 -14.40
C GLN A 116 -16.42 17.74 -15.03
N ASP A 117 -15.35 18.32 -14.47
CA ASP A 117 -14.79 19.57 -14.95
C ASP A 117 -13.80 19.40 -16.11
N PHE A 118 -13.43 18.14 -16.43
CA PHE A 118 -12.43 17.79 -17.44
C PHE A 118 -12.88 16.59 -18.27
N GLU A 119 -12.23 16.37 -19.38
CA GLU A 119 -12.35 15.15 -20.16
C GLU A 119 -11.59 14.01 -19.45
N TYR A 120 -12.26 12.87 -19.24
CA TYR A 120 -11.69 11.68 -18.61
C TYR A 120 -11.81 10.47 -19.53
N LYS A 121 -10.75 9.67 -19.59
CA LYS A 121 -10.75 8.42 -20.35
C LYS A 121 -10.24 7.28 -19.46
N PHE A 122 -11.01 6.20 -19.36
CA PHE A 122 -10.55 4.94 -18.81
C PHE A 122 -9.70 4.18 -19.81
N ILE A 123 -8.63 3.56 -19.34
CA ILE A 123 -7.72 2.74 -20.12
C ILE A 123 -7.46 1.41 -19.40
N GLU A 124 -7.36 0.34 -20.18
CA GLU A 124 -7.16 -1.04 -19.71
C GLU A 124 -5.69 -1.44 -19.85
N THR A 125 -5.33 -2.61 -19.28
CA THR A 125 -3.96 -3.13 -19.23
C THR A 125 -3.19 -2.98 -20.55
N ALA A 126 -3.78 -3.35 -21.68
CA ALA A 126 -3.11 -3.28 -23.00
C ALA A 126 -2.76 -1.84 -23.42
N GLU A 127 -3.56 -0.86 -23.00
CA GLU A 127 -3.30 0.55 -23.27
C GLU A 127 -2.35 1.14 -22.21
N ILE A 128 -2.46 0.71 -20.94
CA ILE A 128 -1.58 1.11 -19.84
C ILE A 128 -0.11 0.78 -20.16
N MET A 129 0.15 -0.36 -20.80
CA MET A 129 1.50 -0.80 -21.16
C MET A 129 2.27 0.21 -22.02
N LYS A 130 1.58 1.09 -22.75
CA LYS A 130 2.20 2.16 -23.56
C LYS A 130 2.81 3.29 -22.71
N TYR A 131 2.47 3.32 -21.42
CA TYR A 131 2.93 4.33 -20.48
C TYR A 131 4.03 3.83 -19.54
N TYR A 132 4.37 2.53 -19.56
CA TYR A 132 5.45 2.00 -18.73
C TYR A 132 6.79 2.66 -19.07
N GLY A 133 7.60 2.89 -18.03
CA GLY A 133 8.89 3.56 -18.15
C GLY A 133 8.83 5.08 -18.33
N ARG A 134 7.63 5.68 -18.35
CA ARG A 134 7.49 7.14 -18.40
C ARG A 134 7.68 7.75 -17.01
N GLU A 135 8.51 8.76 -16.91
CA GLU A 135 8.80 9.46 -15.66
C GLU A 135 7.63 10.30 -15.13
N GLU A 136 6.60 10.56 -15.97
CA GLU A 136 5.47 11.40 -15.63
C GLU A 136 4.47 10.74 -14.66
N PHE A 137 4.42 9.38 -14.62
CA PHE A 137 3.39 8.64 -13.88
C PHE A 137 3.95 7.52 -12.97
N PRO A 138 5.00 7.79 -12.17
CA PRO A 138 5.73 6.76 -11.42
C PRO A 138 4.94 6.17 -10.25
N ASN A 139 3.88 6.85 -9.80
CA ASN A 139 3.01 6.36 -8.72
C ASN A 139 1.69 5.79 -9.25
N ALA A 140 1.20 6.29 -10.39
CA ALA A 140 -0.08 5.88 -10.94
C ALA A 140 -0.06 4.44 -11.47
N ILE A 141 1.06 4.03 -12.06
CA ILE A 141 1.24 2.69 -12.66
C ILE A 141 2.61 2.12 -12.30
N CYS A 142 2.77 0.81 -12.48
CA CYS A 142 4.06 0.14 -12.31
C CYS A 142 5.08 0.62 -13.37
N SER A 143 6.37 0.40 -13.13
CA SER A 143 7.43 0.72 -14.11
C SER A 143 7.44 -0.24 -15.29
N GLU A 144 6.89 -1.44 -15.12
CA GLU A 144 6.84 -2.53 -16.08
C GLU A 144 5.64 -3.43 -15.83
N PHE A 145 5.26 -4.21 -16.84
CA PHE A 145 4.21 -5.22 -16.67
C PHE A 145 4.67 -6.36 -15.74
N LYS A 146 3.86 -6.64 -14.72
CA LYS A 146 4.06 -7.76 -13.79
C LYS A 146 2.84 -8.67 -13.83
N PRO A 147 2.95 -9.88 -14.41
CA PRO A 147 1.80 -10.79 -14.52
C PRO A 147 1.16 -11.14 -13.18
N GLU A 148 1.97 -11.19 -12.13
CA GLU A 148 1.52 -11.54 -10.78
C GLU A 148 0.81 -10.38 -10.06
N ARG A 149 1.03 -9.15 -10.55
CA ARG A 149 0.47 -7.89 -10.01
C ARG A 149 0.28 -6.90 -11.16
N PRO A 150 -0.64 -7.17 -12.08
CA PRO A 150 -0.83 -6.32 -13.26
C PRO A 150 -1.51 -5.00 -12.89
N ASP A 151 -1.15 -3.92 -13.59
CA ASP A 151 -1.99 -2.75 -13.68
C ASP A 151 -3.20 -3.09 -14.55
N VAL A 152 -4.39 -3.09 -13.96
CA VAL A 152 -5.61 -3.61 -14.60
C VAL A 152 -6.51 -2.52 -15.14
N LEU A 153 -6.45 -1.34 -14.55
CA LEU A 153 -7.30 -0.21 -14.91
C LEU A 153 -6.60 1.11 -14.59
N ALA A 154 -6.72 2.09 -15.47
CA ALA A 154 -6.35 3.46 -15.16
C ALA A 154 -7.38 4.44 -15.73
N VAL A 155 -7.36 5.67 -15.23
CA VAL A 155 -8.13 6.80 -15.75
C VAL A 155 -7.20 7.99 -15.93
N VAL A 156 -7.30 8.65 -17.08
CA VAL A 156 -6.53 9.84 -17.39
C VAL A 156 -7.44 11.05 -17.52
N ALA A 157 -6.97 12.21 -17.07
CA ALA A 157 -7.58 13.52 -17.33
C ALA A 157 -6.87 14.17 -18.52
N ILE A 158 -7.62 14.70 -19.48
CA ILE A 158 -7.13 15.17 -20.76
C ILE A 158 -7.52 16.63 -20.97
N GLU A 159 -6.59 17.41 -21.54
CA GLU A 159 -6.81 18.77 -22.02
C GLU A 159 -6.25 18.85 -23.47
N GLY A 160 -7.13 18.81 -24.48
CA GLY A 160 -6.74 18.66 -25.86
C GLY A 160 -6.05 17.31 -26.10
N GLU A 161 -4.78 17.33 -26.54
CA GLU A 161 -3.99 16.09 -26.74
C GLU A 161 -3.10 15.72 -25.55
N LYS A 162 -3.12 16.53 -24.48
CA LYS A 162 -2.22 16.36 -23.32
C LYS A 162 -2.90 15.64 -22.17
N ILE A 163 -2.20 14.69 -21.58
CA ILE A 163 -2.61 14.08 -20.31
C ILE A 163 -2.16 14.99 -19.17
N MET A 164 -3.10 15.43 -18.34
CA MET A 164 -2.85 16.27 -17.17
C MET A 164 -2.47 15.46 -15.94
N GLY A 165 -2.98 14.23 -15.84
CA GLY A 165 -2.74 13.32 -14.74
C GLY A 165 -3.35 11.96 -15.02
N MET A 166 -2.92 10.98 -14.25
CA MET A 166 -3.33 9.57 -14.34
C MET A 166 -3.51 9.00 -12.94
N ALA A 167 -4.60 8.28 -12.71
CA ALA A 167 -4.72 7.34 -11.60
C ALA A 167 -4.79 5.92 -12.15
N GLY A 168 -4.09 4.98 -11.54
CA GLY A 168 -4.07 3.58 -11.94
C GLY A 168 -4.32 2.64 -10.80
N CYS A 169 -4.79 1.43 -11.10
CA CYS A 169 -4.98 0.33 -10.16
C CYS A 169 -4.11 -0.85 -10.52
N SER A 170 -3.32 -1.34 -9.58
CA SER A 170 -2.71 -2.66 -9.64
C SER A 170 -3.54 -3.70 -8.88
N ALA A 171 -3.73 -4.88 -9.46
CA ALA A 171 -4.39 -6.00 -8.79
C ALA A 171 -3.38 -6.70 -7.86
N ASP A 172 -3.25 -6.19 -6.64
CA ASP A 172 -2.26 -6.69 -5.66
C ASP A 172 -2.68 -8.05 -5.08
N SER A 173 -3.99 -8.29 -5.01
CA SER A 173 -4.61 -9.58 -4.73
C SER A 173 -5.90 -9.72 -5.55
N PRO A 174 -6.56 -10.89 -5.56
CA PRO A 174 -7.82 -11.05 -6.28
C PRO A 174 -8.91 -10.04 -5.90
N GLU A 175 -8.92 -9.58 -4.66
CA GLU A 175 -9.98 -8.73 -4.11
C GLU A 175 -9.55 -7.28 -3.88
N LEU A 176 -8.28 -7.01 -3.57
CA LEU A 176 -7.77 -5.68 -3.24
C LEU A 176 -6.90 -5.12 -4.36
N TRP A 177 -7.33 -3.98 -4.91
CA TRP A 177 -6.61 -3.25 -5.95
C TRP A 177 -6.08 -1.92 -5.41
N GLN A 178 -4.77 -1.72 -5.51
CA GLN A 178 -4.11 -0.50 -5.02
C GLN A 178 -4.25 0.64 -6.01
N ILE A 179 -4.70 1.81 -5.53
CA ILE A 179 -4.76 3.03 -6.33
C ILE A 179 -3.49 3.85 -6.13
N GLY A 180 -2.85 4.20 -7.25
CA GLY A 180 -1.82 5.22 -7.35
C GLY A 180 -2.26 6.41 -8.17
N ILE A 181 -1.60 7.57 -8.02
CA ILE A 181 -1.99 8.84 -8.65
C ILE A 181 -0.79 9.73 -8.93
N ASP A 182 -0.76 10.27 -10.16
CA ASP A 182 0.13 11.37 -10.52
C ASP A 182 -0.64 12.48 -11.25
N VAL A 183 -0.34 13.72 -10.89
CA VAL A 183 -0.80 14.91 -11.61
C VAL A 183 0.42 15.72 -12.00
N LEU A 184 0.55 16.04 -13.25
CA LEU A 184 1.68 16.80 -13.77
C LEU A 184 1.76 18.18 -13.10
N PRO A 185 2.96 18.72 -12.85
CA PRO A 185 3.18 19.92 -12.07
C PRO A 185 2.30 21.10 -12.46
N ASP A 186 2.17 21.39 -13.75
CA ASP A 186 1.43 22.53 -14.29
C ASP A 186 -0.10 22.42 -14.10
N TYR A 187 -0.59 21.21 -13.81
CA TYR A 187 -2.03 20.93 -13.66
C TYR A 187 -2.46 20.70 -12.21
N ARG A 188 -1.52 20.81 -11.24
CA ARG A 188 -1.82 20.62 -9.82
C ARG A 188 -2.72 21.72 -9.27
N LYS A 189 -3.36 21.43 -8.14
CA LYS A 189 -4.29 22.33 -7.41
C LYS A 189 -5.58 22.68 -8.18
N ARG A 190 -5.92 21.94 -9.23
CA ARG A 190 -7.15 22.08 -10.03
C ARG A 190 -8.20 21.02 -9.70
N GLY A 191 -8.06 20.23 -8.62
CA GLY A 191 -9.00 19.16 -8.27
C GLY A 191 -8.78 17.84 -9.02
N ILE A 192 -7.95 17.80 -10.07
CA ILE A 192 -7.76 16.65 -10.97
C ILE A 192 -7.43 15.35 -10.23
N GLY A 193 -6.49 15.37 -9.31
CA GLY A 193 -6.09 14.17 -8.57
C GLY A 193 -7.24 13.55 -7.77
N THR A 194 -8.05 14.38 -7.12
CA THR A 194 -9.22 13.92 -6.38
C THR A 194 -10.29 13.34 -7.32
N ALA A 195 -10.56 13.99 -8.45
CA ALA A 195 -11.51 13.51 -9.44
C ALA A 195 -11.09 12.17 -10.03
N LEU A 196 -9.82 12.02 -10.43
CA LEU A 196 -9.26 10.77 -10.96
C LEU A 196 -9.37 9.61 -9.94
N VAL A 197 -9.00 9.87 -8.68
CA VAL A 197 -9.10 8.84 -7.64
C VAL A 197 -10.54 8.46 -7.34
N LYS A 198 -11.49 9.42 -7.31
CA LYS A 198 -12.92 9.14 -7.17
C LYS A 198 -13.46 8.28 -8.33
N LEU A 199 -13.12 8.64 -9.57
CA LEU A 199 -13.53 7.88 -10.75
C LEU A 199 -13.02 6.45 -10.70
N LEU A 200 -11.73 6.28 -10.45
CA LEU A 200 -11.09 4.96 -10.42
C LEU A 200 -11.63 4.11 -9.27
N ARG A 201 -11.79 4.70 -8.07
CA ARG A 201 -12.40 4.05 -6.93
C ARG A 201 -13.80 3.51 -7.25
N ASN A 202 -14.66 4.35 -7.83
CA ASN A 202 -16.03 3.96 -8.17
C ASN A 202 -16.06 2.84 -9.22
N GLU A 203 -15.18 2.92 -10.23
CA GLU A 203 -15.12 1.91 -11.28
C GLU A 203 -14.54 0.58 -10.77
N THR A 204 -13.56 0.62 -9.87
CA THR A 204 -13.03 -0.58 -9.21
C THR A 204 -14.13 -1.33 -8.45
N PHE A 205 -15.00 -0.61 -7.73
CA PHE A 205 -16.17 -1.21 -7.09
C PHE A 205 -17.14 -1.84 -8.08
N ARG A 206 -17.42 -1.16 -9.21
CA ARG A 206 -18.32 -1.72 -10.25
C ARG A 206 -17.76 -3.01 -10.83
N ARG A 207 -16.46 -3.19 -10.83
CA ARG A 207 -15.78 -4.41 -11.26
C ARG A 207 -15.70 -5.49 -10.19
N GLY A 208 -16.26 -5.24 -9.01
CA GLY A 208 -16.33 -6.21 -7.91
C GLY A 208 -15.05 -6.29 -7.05
N ALA A 209 -14.05 -5.43 -7.29
CA ALA A 209 -12.87 -5.35 -6.46
C ALA A 209 -12.97 -4.21 -5.43
N ILE A 210 -12.16 -4.28 -4.39
CA ILE A 210 -12.10 -3.26 -3.34
C ILE A 210 -10.85 -2.41 -3.59
N PRO A 211 -11.03 -1.13 -3.94
CA PRO A 211 -9.91 -0.23 -4.07
C PRO A 211 -9.32 0.08 -2.69
N TYR A 212 -8.01 0.13 -2.58
CA TYR A 212 -7.36 0.65 -1.41
C TYR A 212 -6.27 1.66 -1.80
N TYR A 213 -5.89 2.49 -0.85
CA TYR A 213 -4.95 3.58 -1.10
C TYR A 213 -3.87 3.57 -0.04
N GLY A 214 -2.61 3.71 -0.44
CA GLY A 214 -1.46 3.78 0.46
C GLY A 214 -0.76 5.12 0.38
N SER A 215 -0.27 5.61 1.51
CA SER A 215 0.50 6.85 1.57
C SER A 215 1.53 6.79 2.69
N SER A 216 2.75 7.26 2.40
CA SER A 216 3.76 7.45 3.45
C SER A 216 3.29 8.48 4.49
N LEU A 217 3.82 8.35 5.71
CA LEU A 217 3.40 9.11 6.90
C LEU A 217 3.29 10.62 6.68
N SER A 218 4.27 11.23 6.03
CA SER A 218 4.37 12.69 5.86
C SER A 218 3.81 13.20 4.53
N ASN A 219 3.29 12.34 3.65
CA ASN A 219 2.72 12.77 2.37
C ASN A 219 1.28 13.30 2.55
N LEU A 220 1.16 14.44 3.19
CA LEU A 220 -0.14 15.07 3.48
C LEU A 220 -0.94 15.43 2.23
N ARG A 221 -0.30 15.59 1.07
CA ARG A 221 -1.01 15.83 -0.20
C ARG A 221 -1.78 14.60 -0.62
N SER A 222 -1.14 13.44 -0.58
CA SER A 222 -1.75 12.15 -0.86
C SER A 222 -2.87 11.82 0.14
N TRP A 223 -2.65 12.08 1.43
CA TRP A 223 -3.67 11.95 2.47
C TRP A 223 -4.94 12.73 2.17
N LYS A 224 -4.78 14.01 1.81
CA LYS A 224 -5.92 14.89 1.47
C LYS A 224 -6.70 14.36 0.27
N ILE A 225 -6.02 13.83 -0.75
CA ILE A 225 -6.67 13.21 -1.90
C ILE A 225 -7.46 11.98 -1.45
N ALA A 226 -6.87 11.06 -0.67
CA ALA A 226 -7.55 9.88 -0.16
C ALA A 226 -8.84 10.25 0.59
N LEU A 227 -8.75 11.14 1.59
CA LEU A 227 -9.91 11.58 2.38
C LEU A 227 -10.99 12.24 1.53
N ALA A 228 -10.61 13.17 0.63
CA ALA A 228 -11.53 13.87 -0.28
C ALA A 228 -12.17 12.92 -1.31
N SER A 229 -11.57 11.75 -1.55
CA SER A 229 -12.08 10.73 -2.46
C SER A 229 -12.91 9.65 -1.76
N GLY A 230 -13.29 9.86 -0.48
CA GLY A 230 -14.14 8.94 0.27
C GLY A 230 -13.40 7.72 0.82
N PHE A 231 -12.10 7.84 1.05
CA PHE A 231 -11.33 6.83 1.79
C PHE A 231 -11.22 7.23 3.27
N LYS A 232 -11.04 6.23 4.14
CA LYS A 232 -10.79 6.42 5.58
C LYS A 232 -9.53 5.64 5.97
N PRO A 233 -8.73 6.13 6.94
CA PRO A 233 -7.63 5.35 7.51
C PRO A 233 -8.15 3.99 8.00
N ALA A 234 -7.44 2.92 7.66
CA ALA A 234 -7.85 1.56 7.96
C ALA A 234 -6.78 0.74 8.68
N TRP A 235 -5.53 0.85 8.26
CA TRP A 235 -4.41 0.20 8.95
C TRP A 235 -3.10 0.93 8.67
N VAL A 236 -2.08 0.59 9.45
CA VAL A 236 -0.70 1.03 9.25
C VAL A 236 0.16 -0.20 9.05
N GLU A 237 1.07 -0.17 8.10
CA GLU A 237 2.00 -1.26 7.85
C GLU A 237 3.39 -0.78 7.47
N CYS A 238 4.37 -1.62 7.72
CA CYS A 238 5.72 -1.49 7.16
C CYS A 238 6.33 -2.87 6.95
N GLU A 239 7.30 -2.92 6.06
CA GLU A 239 8.08 -4.12 5.75
C GLU A 239 9.58 -3.78 5.70
N THR A 240 10.41 -4.81 5.57
CA THR A 240 11.86 -4.68 5.49
C THR A 240 12.37 -4.80 4.07
N SER A 241 13.50 -4.15 3.80
CA SER A 241 14.35 -4.40 2.63
C SER A 241 15.77 -4.76 3.05
N ARG A 242 16.51 -5.41 2.16
CA ARG A 242 17.95 -5.65 2.34
C ARG A 242 18.70 -4.33 2.32
N ILE A 243 19.70 -4.21 3.18
CA ILE A 243 20.65 -3.10 3.10
C ILE A 243 21.54 -3.37 1.88
N GLU A 244 21.48 -2.49 0.89
CA GLU A 244 22.37 -2.57 -0.26
C GLU A 244 23.82 -2.35 0.25
N LYS A 245 24.70 -3.31 -0.07
CA LYS A 245 26.13 -3.11 0.16
C LYS A 245 26.58 -1.97 -0.74
N ASN A 246 27.09 -0.90 -0.15
CA ASN A 246 27.70 0.17 -0.93
C ASN A 246 28.71 -0.43 -1.90
N LYS A 247 28.55 -0.17 -3.21
CA LYS A 247 29.50 -0.59 -4.26
C LYS A 247 30.89 0.05 -4.11
N PHE A 248 31.10 0.84 -3.06
CA PHE A 248 32.33 1.60 -2.79
C PHE A 248 33.16 1.07 -1.64
N GLU A 249 32.73 -0.01 -0.94
CA GLU A 249 33.60 -0.72 0.01
C GLU A 249 34.29 -1.87 -0.74
N LYS A 250 35.42 -1.55 -1.36
CA LYS A 250 36.46 -2.49 -1.81
C LYS A 250 37.71 -2.27 -1.00
#